data_24e4d2cff0d0c147b4561ef2f50c8ac3
#
_entry.id   24e4d2cff0d0c147b4561ef2f50c8ac3
#
_cell.length_a   1.000
_cell.length_b   1.000
_cell.length_c   1.000
_cell.angle_alpha   90.00
_cell.angle_beta   90.00
_cell.angle_gamma   90.00
#
_symmetry.space_group_name_H-M   'P 1'
#
loop_
_entity.id
_entity.type
_entity.pdbx_description
1 polymer ?
#
loop_
_entity_poly.entity_id
_entity_poly.type
_entity_poly.pdbx_seq_one_letter_code
_entity_poly.pdbx_strand_id
1 'polypeptide(L)'
;MNEIVNYSVEELINKISNSQITSVEICEAYIERINKFEKDINAWAFFDKELLLEKAKESDAYKKSGKPTGPLHGIPVAVKDIVGTLDMPTECGTPIRKGKSYSQNAEIVDLLTSSGAIVMGKTVTTELAYLNPSKTKNPHDYSRTPGGSSSGSAAVIASYMAPLSIGSQTGGSIIRPASYCGVVGYKPSFGLISRNGVLKTSEKLDHLGVFGKTVEDIAYLVKELIKKDSHDPATVYYSSNNMVDAVKKGPLYEPKFIFYKTEFWKSIDKKSKEAFEYFIKSFKKNIEVHDTPSYFKDIHKYHQIIYESDLANNFSDYYKNYKSKLSKIMQNAIANGRKHTAKEY
;
A
#
# COMPACT_ATOMS: atom_id res chain seq x y z
N MET A 1 18.53 -19.44 0.28
CA MET A 1 17.25 -18.67 0.19
C MET A 1 16.34 -19.53 -0.68
N ASN A 2 15.11 -19.77 -0.28
CA ASN A 2 14.16 -20.48 -1.13
C ASN A 2 14.00 -19.68 -2.44
N GLU A 3 14.20 -20.34 -3.58
CA GLU A 3 14.22 -19.67 -4.90
C GLU A 3 12.87 -19.03 -5.24
N ILE A 4 11.78 -19.61 -4.74
CA ILE A 4 10.40 -19.17 -5.01
C ILE A 4 10.18 -17.69 -4.67
N VAL A 5 10.78 -17.17 -3.58
CA VAL A 5 10.58 -15.76 -3.20
C VAL A 5 11.24 -14.75 -4.17
N ASN A 6 12.08 -15.22 -5.09
CA ASN A 6 12.70 -14.38 -6.11
C ASN A 6 11.90 -14.33 -7.42
N TYR A 7 10.97 -15.26 -7.63
CA TYR A 7 10.14 -15.25 -8.83
C TYR A 7 9.29 -13.97 -8.91
N SER A 8 9.10 -13.48 -10.12
CA SER A 8 8.10 -12.46 -10.43
C SER A 8 6.69 -13.02 -10.25
N VAL A 9 5.70 -12.14 -10.13
CA VAL A 9 4.29 -12.55 -10.07
C VAL A 9 3.88 -13.34 -11.31
N GLU A 10 4.37 -12.95 -12.50
CA GLU A 10 4.14 -13.68 -13.73
C GLU A 10 4.70 -15.10 -13.69
N GLU A 11 5.95 -15.26 -13.23
CA GLU A 11 6.56 -16.59 -13.07
C GLU A 11 5.78 -17.46 -12.10
N LEU A 12 5.34 -16.90 -10.96
CA LEU A 12 4.50 -17.62 -9.99
C LEU A 12 3.17 -18.07 -10.62
N ILE A 13 2.47 -17.18 -11.33
CA ILE A 13 1.22 -17.49 -12.05
C ILE A 13 1.45 -18.62 -13.06
N ASN A 14 2.49 -18.51 -13.89
CA ASN A 14 2.80 -19.49 -14.91
C ASN A 14 3.17 -20.85 -14.30
N LYS A 15 3.98 -20.87 -13.25
CA LYS A 15 4.37 -22.11 -12.56
C LYS A 15 3.18 -22.79 -11.88
N ILE A 16 2.27 -22.03 -11.24
CA ILE A 16 1.03 -22.57 -10.69
C ILE A 16 0.17 -23.14 -11.83
N SER A 17 -0.06 -22.38 -12.90
CA SER A 17 -0.89 -22.79 -14.03
C SER A 17 -0.41 -24.11 -14.65
N ASN A 18 0.90 -24.25 -14.80
CA ASN A 18 1.55 -25.43 -15.35
C ASN A 18 1.76 -26.57 -14.33
N SER A 19 1.23 -26.43 -13.10
CA SER A 19 1.38 -27.40 -12.01
C SER A 19 2.84 -27.75 -11.66
N GLN A 20 3.74 -26.77 -11.83
CA GLN A 20 5.16 -26.88 -11.47
C GLN A 20 5.40 -26.55 -10.00
N ILE A 21 4.56 -25.70 -9.41
CA ILE A 21 4.53 -25.37 -7.99
C ILE A 21 3.09 -25.27 -7.51
N THR A 22 2.89 -25.42 -6.23
CA THR A 22 1.58 -25.29 -5.54
C THR A 22 1.49 -23.96 -4.79
N SER A 23 0.25 -23.55 -4.47
CA SER A 23 0.01 -22.41 -3.58
C SER A 23 0.60 -22.62 -2.19
N VAL A 24 0.59 -23.87 -1.71
CA VAL A 24 1.20 -24.26 -0.43
C VAL A 24 2.72 -24.01 -0.45
N GLU A 25 3.45 -24.50 -1.47
CA GLU A 25 4.89 -24.31 -1.58
C GLU A 25 5.28 -22.81 -1.65
N ILE A 26 4.46 -21.99 -2.33
CA ILE A 26 4.67 -20.54 -2.38
C ILE A 26 4.50 -19.94 -0.97
N CYS A 27 3.41 -20.28 -0.29
CA CYS A 27 3.15 -19.74 1.04
C CYS A 27 4.20 -20.19 2.06
N GLU A 28 4.67 -21.43 2.00
CA GLU A 28 5.75 -21.95 2.85
C GLU A 28 7.05 -21.17 2.63
N ALA A 29 7.42 -20.86 1.38
CA ALA A 29 8.59 -20.07 1.08
C ALA A 29 8.54 -18.65 1.70
N TYR A 30 7.37 -18.00 1.67
CA TYR A 30 7.18 -16.70 2.33
C TYR A 30 7.12 -16.84 3.86
N ILE A 31 6.55 -17.91 4.42
CA ILE A 31 6.57 -18.19 5.86
C ILE A 31 8.01 -18.33 6.36
N GLU A 32 8.89 -19.01 5.64
CA GLU A 32 10.32 -19.09 5.98
C GLU A 32 10.97 -17.71 6.08
N ARG A 33 10.64 -16.81 5.15
CA ARG A 33 11.13 -15.40 5.16
C ARG A 33 10.59 -14.64 6.36
N ILE A 34 9.28 -14.76 6.63
CA ILE A 34 8.63 -14.11 7.79
C ILE A 34 9.29 -14.58 9.08
N ASN A 35 9.43 -15.89 9.28
CA ASN A 35 10.07 -16.45 10.47
C ASN A 35 11.50 -15.94 10.70
N LYS A 36 12.23 -15.66 9.61
CA LYS A 36 13.60 -15.19 9.67
C LYS A 36 13.72 -13.70 10.04
N PHE A 37 12.83 -12.84 9.52
CA PHE A 37 13.04 -11.40 9.56
C PHE A 37 12.01 -10.62 10.39
N GLU A 38 10.81 -11.18 10.63
CA GLU A 38 9.72 -10.42 11.27
C GLU A 38 10.07 -9.95 12.68
N LYS A 39 10.80 -10.75 13.48
CA LYS A 39 11.23 -10.38 14.84
C LYS A 39 12.04 -9.08 14.88
N ASP A 40 12.78 -8.79 13.81
CA ASP A 40 13.64 -7.61 13.70
C ASP A 40 12.93 -6.44 13.00
N ILE A 41 12.10 -6.71 11.97
CA ILE A 41 11.46 -5.70 11.12
C ILE A 41 10.14 -5.22 11.71
N ASN A 42 9.34 -6.10 12.33
CA ASN A 42 8.01 -5.81 12.86
C ASN A 42 7.05 -5.22 11.79
N ALA A 43 6.92 -5.91 10.66
CA ALA A 43 6.10 -5.45 9.53
C ALA A 43 4.64 -5.94 9.58
N TRP A 44 4.37 -7.01 10.32
CA TRP A 44 3.04 -7.60 10.44
C TRP A 44 2.30 -7.11 11.68
N ALA A 45 1.07 -6.63 11.49
CA ALA A 45 0.12 -6.34 12.57
C ALA A 45 -0.60 -7.62 13.00
N PHE A 46 -0.93 -8.47 12.03
CA PHE A 46 -1.47 -9.81 12.24
C PHE A 46 -0.94 -10.75 11.16
N PHE A 47 -0.42 -11.88 11.59
CA PHE A 47 0.02 -12.96 10.73
C PHE A 47 -0.20 -14.30 11.43
N ASP A 48 -0.90 -15.19 10.77
CA ASP A 48 -1.18 -16.55 11.22
C ASP A 48 -0.80 -17.52 10.10
N LYS A 49 0.24 -18.35 10.36
CA LYS A 49 0.78 -19.27 9.35
C LYS A 49 -0.17 -20.42 9.08
N GLU A 50 -0.91 -20.88 10.09
CA GLU A 50 -1.88 -21.98 9.95
C GLU A 50 -3.04 -21.54 9.05
N LEU A 51 -3.61 -20.36 9.30
CA LEU A 51 -4.64 -19.76 8.46
C LEU A 51 -4.16 -19.55 7.02
N LEU A 52 -2.92 -19.08 6.83
CA LEU A 52 -2.35 -18.90 5.49
C LEU A 52 -2.22 -20.25 4.76
N LEU A 53 -1.71 -21.28 5.42
CA LEU A 53 -1.57 -22.62 4.82
C LEU A 53 -2.92 -23.29 4.54
N GLU A 54 -3.93 -23.06 5.38
CA GLU A 54 -5.30 -23.53 5.14
C GLU A 54 -5.84 -22.95 3.82
N LYS A 55 -5.78 -21.62 3.65
CA LYS A 55 -6.18 -20.95 2.41
C LYS A 55 -5.38 -21.42 1.18
N ALA A 56 -4.10 -21.68 1.36
CA ALA A 56 -3.26 -22.20 0.27
C ALA A 56 -3.67 -23.61 -0.15
N LYS A 57 -4.01 -24.50 0.82
CA LYS A 57 -4.53 -25.84 0.55
C LYS A 57 -5.89 -25.77 -0.15
N GLU A 58 -6.78 -24.86 0.27
CA GLU A 58 -8.07 -24.63 -0.40
C GLU A 58 -7.87 -24.17 -1.85
N SER A 59 -6.92 -23.25 -2.10
CA SER A 59 -6.55 -22.82 -3.44
C SER A 59 -6.07 -23.98 -4.30
N ASP A 60 -5.17 -24.82 -3.79
CA ASP A 60 -4.67 -26.00 -4.51
C ASP A 60 -5.77 -27.05 -4.77
N ALA A 61 -6.67 -27.26 -3.81
CA ALA A 61 -7.82 -28.15 -3.96
C ALA A 61 -8.80 -27.61 -5.02
N TYR A 62 -9.04 -26.29 -5.04
CA TYR A 62 -9.88 -25.66 -6.04
C TYR A 62 -9.31 -25.87 -7.45
N LYS A 63 -8.01 -25.67 -7.66
CA LYS A 63 -7.36 -25.94 -8.94
C LYS A 63 -7.47 -27.41 -9.36
N LYS A 64 -7.23 -28.34 -8.42
CA LYS A 64 -7.36 -29.80 -8.68
C LYS A 64 -8.77 -30.20 -9.06
N SER A 65 -9.80 -29.44 -8.68
CA SER A 65 -11.19 -29.72 -9.09
C SER A 65 -11.49 -29.47 -10.55
N GLY A 66 -10.55 -28.90 -11.33
CA GLY A 66 -10.70 -28.58 -12.74
C GLY A 66 -11.57 -27.34 -13.02
N LYS A 67 -11.98 -26.61 -12.01
CA LYS A 67 -12.74 -25.36 -12.17
C LYS A 67 -11.85 -24.25 -12.70
N PRO A 68 -12.40 -23.27 -13.47
CA PRO A 68 -11.65 -22.13 -13.95
C PRO A 68 -11.04 -21.35 -12.78
N THR A 69 -9.74 -21.10 -12.83
CA THR A 69 -9.01 -20.33 -11.84
C THR A 69 -8.97 -18.85 -12.19
N GLY A 70 -8.95 -17.97 -11.19
CA GLY A 70 -8.79 -16.54 -11.39
C GLY A 70 -7.35 -16.17 -11.80
N PRO A 71 -7.14 -14.96 -12.32
CA PRO A 71 -5.85 -14.52 -12.86
C PRO A 71 -4.72 -14.39 -11.82
N LEU A 72 -5.05 -14.28 -10.55
CA LEU A 72 -4.09 -14.26 -9.44
C LEU A 72 -4.16 -15.51 -8.57
N HIS A 73 -4.64 -16.62 -9.13
CA HIS A 73 -4.86 -17.86 -8.38
C HIS A 73 -3.61 -18.32 -7.63
N GLY A 74 -3.74 -18.50 -6.31
CA GLY A 74 -2.68 -18.96 -5.44
C GLY A 74 -1.60 -17.93 -5.08
N ILE A 75 -1.70 -16.69 -5.57
CA ILE A 75 -0.73 -15.63 -5.26
C ILE A 75 -1.03 -15.00 -3.91
N PRO A 76 -0.10 -15.04 -2.93
CA PRO A 76 -0.30 -14.40 -1.65
C PRO A 76 -0.15 -12.88 -1.73
N VAL A 77 -1.06 -12.14 -1.09
CA VAL A 77 -1.08 -10.67 -1.04
C VAL A 77 -1.22 -10.21 0.41
N ALA A 78 -0.30 -9.36 0.85
CA ALA A 78 -0.37 -8.73 2.17
C ALA A 78 -1.29 -7.50 2.14
N VAL A 79 -2.03 -7.23 3.21
CA VAL A 79 -3.03 -6.16 3.23
C VAL A 79 -2.81 -5.24 4.42
N LYS A 80 -2.75 -3.92 4.17
CA LYS A 80 -2.57 -2.92 5.23
C LYS A 80 -3.67 -3.01 6.30
N ASP A 81 -3.29 -2.87 7.56
CA ASP A 81 -4.18 -2.98 8.73
C ASP A 81 -5.15 -1.81 8.91
N ILE A 82 -5.70 -1.32 7.81
CA ILE A 82 -6.85 -0.41 7.76
C ILE A 82 -7.94 -0.93 6.82
N VAL A 83 -7.65 -2.00 6.10
CA VAL A 83 -8.55 -2.65 5.16
C VAL A 83 -9.31 -3.74 5.90
N GLY A 84 -10.63 -3.65 5.91
CA GLY A 84 -11.50 -4.58 6.61
C GLY A 84 -11.41 -6.00 6.04
N THR A 85 -11.26 -6.99 6.92
CA THR A 85 -11.30 -8.41 6.60
C THR A 85 -12.19 -9.12 7.63
N LEU A 86 -12.93 -10.14 7.20
CA LEU A 86 -13.81 -10.93 8.09
C LEU A 86 -13.03 -11.82 9.04
N ASP A 87 -11.95 -12.39 8.55
CA ASP A 87 -11.19 -13.49 9.18
C ASP A 87 -9.96 -13.04 9.97
N MET A 88 -9.65 -11.74 9.94
CA MET A 88 -8.50 -11.17 10.65
C MET A 88 -8.88 -9.85 11.33
N PRO A 89 -8.27 -9.52 12.48
CA PRO A 89 -8.49 -8.22 13.12
C PRO A 89 -8.03 -7.08 12.21
N THR A 90 -8.67 -5.91 12.36
CA THR A 90 -8.30 -4.66 11.69
C THR A 90 -8.22 -3.57 12.76
N GLU A 91 -7.02 -3.38 13.31
CA GLU A 91 -6.77 -2.56 14.50
C GLU A 91 -6.36 -1.13 14.16
N CYS A 92 -6.03 -0.86 12.88
CA CYS A 92 -5.69 0.48 12.38
C CYS A 92 -4.53 1.17 13.12
N GLY A 93 -3.58 0.38 13.66
CA GLY A 93 -2.42 0.89 14.40
C GLY A 93 -2.76 1.62 15.70
N THR A 94 -3.95 1.39 16.29
CA THR A 94 -4.39 2.08 17.52
C THR A 94 -4.92 1.10 18.56
N PRO A 95 -4.58 1.30 19.86
CA PRO A 95 -5.11 0.47 20.94
C PRO A 95 -6.64 0.59 21.12
N ILE A 96 -7.28 1.61 20.53
CA ILE A 96 -8.73 1.80 20.58
C ILE A 96 -9.47 0.68 19.83
N ARG A 97 -8.82 0.10 18.83
CA ARG A 97 -9.38 -0.95 17.99
C ARG A 97 -8.79 -2.35 18.25
N LYS A 98 -8.06 -2.53 19.33
CA LYS A 98 -7.42 -3.81 19.64
C LYS A 98 -8.42 -4.97 19.60
N GLY A 99 -8.13 -6.01 18.83
CA GLY A 99 -8.96 -7.21 18.65
C GLY A 99 -10.25 -6.99 17.84
N LYS A 100 -10.46 -5.80 17.25
CA LYS A 100 -11.68 -5.52 16.47
C LYS A 100 -11.51 -5.97 15.01
N SER A 101 -12.52 -6.64 14.50
CA SER A 101 -12.67 -6.99 13.08
C SER A 101 -13.81 -6.18 12.44
N TYR A 102 -13.91 -6.21 11.13
CA TYR A 102 -15.06 -5.72 10.40
C TYR A 102 -16.09 -6.84 10.23
N SER A 103 -17.37 -6.48 10.07
CA SER A 103 -18.47 -7.43 9.85
C SER A 103 -18.56 -7.95 8.41
N GLN A 104 -17.77 -7.37 7.50
CA GLN A 104 -17.65 -7.75 6.09
C GLN A 104 -16.27 -7.39 5.57
N ASN A 105 -15.88 -8.02 4.48
CA ASN A 105 -14.67 -7.65 3.77
C ASN A 105 -14.80 -6.26 3.15
N ALA A 106 -13.67 -5.57 3.01
CA ALA A 106 -13.58 -4.44 2.10
C ALA A 106 -13.68 -4.93 0.65
N GLU A 107 -14.25 -4.12 -0.25
CA GLU A 107 -14.39 -4.44 -1.68
C GLU A 107 -13.08 -4.93 -2.30
N ILE A 108 -11.96 -4.31 -1.96
CA ILE A 108 -10.65 -4.71 -2.46
C ILE A 108 -10.25 -6.13 -2.03
N VAL A 109 -10.72 -6.61 -0.87
CA VAL A 109 -10.47 -7.97 -0.39
C VAL A 109 -11.32 -8.97 -1.17
N ASP A 110 -12.56 -8.64 -1.46
CA ASP A 110 -13.45 -9.47 -2.28
C ASP A 110 -12.96 -9.56 -3.73
N LEU A 111 -12.41 -8.47 -4.28
CA LEU A 111 -11.75 -8.47 -5.59
C LEU A 111 -10.50 -9.34 -5.62
N LEU A 112 -9.66 -9.29 -4.57
CA LEU A 112 -8.50 -10.18 -4.43
C LEU A 112 -8.93 -11.64 -4.41
N THR A 113 -9.90 -11.98 -3.56
CA THR A 113 -10.38 -13.35 -3.39
C THR A 113 -11.03 -13.87 -4.68
N SER A 114 -11.86 -13.06 -5.33
CA SER A 114 -12.50 -13.44 -6.61
C SER A 114 -11.51 -13.61 -7.75
N SER A 115 -10.37 -12.92 -7.71
CA SER A 115 -9.26 -13.15 -8.66
C SER A 115 -8.40 -14.37 -8.31
N GLY A 116 -8.71 -15.06 -7.20
CA GLY A 116 -8.01 -16.26 -6.71
C GLY A 116 -6.77 -15.96 -5.86
N ALA A 117 -6.50 -14.70 -5.51
CA ALA A 117 -5.41 -14.32 -4.63
C ALA A 117 -5.67 -14.76 -3.18
N ILE A 118 -4.61 -14.99 -2.42
CA ILE A 118 -4.66 -15.39 -1.01
C ILE A 118 -4.29 -14.20 -0.13
N VAL A 119 -5.22 -13.69 0.67
CA VAL A 119 -4.91 -12.67 1.68
C VAL A 119 -4.11 -13.32 2.81
N MET A 120 -2.82 -12.97 2.89
CA MET A 120 -1.86 -13.67 3.75
C MET A 120 -1.71 -13.09 5.16
N GLY A 121 -2.18 -11.87 5.40
CA GLY A 121 -2.07 -11.21 6.70
C GLY A 121 -2.22 -9.71 6.62
N LYS A 122 -2.16 -9.04 7.79
CA LYS A 122 -2.31 -7.60 7.95
C LYS A 122 -0.96 -6.95 8.21
N THR A 123 -0.59 -5.97 7.39
CA THR A 123 0.67 -5.24 7.54
C THR A 123 0.51 -4.00 8.42
N VAL A 124 1.54 -3.69 9.19
CA VAL A 124 1.54 -2.54 10.12
C VAL A 124 1.27 -1.23 9.39
N THR A 125 0.37 -0.46 9.96
CA THR A 125 0.12 0.94 9.63
C THR A 125 0.57 1.86 10.77
N THR A 126 0.83 3.13 10.48
CA THR A 126 0.89 4.16 11.53
C THR A 126 -0.49 4.36 12.16
N GLU A 127 -0.55 4.95 13.34
CA GLU A 127 -1.81 5.19 14.06
C GLU A 127 -2.85 5.87 13.16
N LEU A 128 -3.99 5.19 12.96
CA LEU A 128 -5.10 5.66 12.11
C LEU A 128 -4.65 6.17 10.73
N ALA A 129 -3.60 5.53 10.18
CA ALA A 129 -2.96 5.91 8.92
C ALA A 129 -2.42 7.36 8.84
N TYR A 130 -2.17 7.99 9.99
CA TYR A 130 -1.62 9.35 10.08
C TYR A 130 -0.10 9.35 10.29
N LEU A 131 0.48 10.34 10.98
CA LEU A 131 1.92 10.61 10.98
C LEU A 131 2.71 9.99 12.13
N ASN A 132 2.04 9.45 13.17
CA ASN A 132 2.75 8.88 14.32
C ASN A 132 3.55 7.64 13.89
N PRO A 133 4.91 7.61 14.03
CA PRO A 133 5.72 6.50 13.53
C PRO A 133 5.27 5.14 14.11
N SER A 134 5.28 4.12 13.26
CA SER A 134 5.01 2.74 13.67
C SER A 134 6.25 2.06 14.25
N LYS A 135 6.07 0.87 14.82
CA LYS A 135 7.17 0.02 15.32
C LYS A 135 8.03 -0.59 14.20
N THR A 136 7.56 -0.58 12.97
CA THR A 136 8.22 -1.22 11.83
C THR A 136 9.56 -0.54 11.53
N LYS A 137 10.58 -1.34 11.29
CA LYS A 137 11.92 -0.89 10.93
C LYS A 137 12.15 -1.03 9.42
N ASN A 138 13.03 -0.18 8.90
CA ASN A 138 13.42 -0.26 7.50
C ASN A 138 14.28 -1.52 7.26
N PRO A 139 13.95 -2.40 6.30
CA PRO A 139 14.73 -3.62 6.04
C PRO A 139 16.19 -3.38 5.63
N HIS A 140 16.51 -2.19 5.13
CA HIS A 140 17.88 -1.83 4.74
C HIS A 140 18.71 -1.26 5.91
N ASP A 141 18.05 -0.71 6.95
CA ASP A 141 18.69 -0.15 8.14
C ASP A 141 17.71 -0.16 9.31
N TYR A 142 17.86 -1.08 10.23
CA TYR A 142 16.95 -1.28 11.38
C TYR A 142 16.93 -0.10 12.38
N SER A 143 17.84 0.85 12.25
CA SER A 143 17.82 2.11 13.02
C SER A 143 16.87 3.16 12.44
N ARG A 144 16.33 2.92 11.24
CA ARG A 144 15.51 3.87 10.48
C ARG A 144 14.08 3.38 10.32
N THR A 145 13.18 4.33 10.09
CA THR A 145 11.80 4.06 9.71
C THR A 145 11.70 3.62 8.25
N PRO A 146 10.78 2.71 7.89
CA PRO A 146 10.46 2.40 6.50
C PRO A 146 9.60 3.49 5.84
N GLY A 147 9.34 4.60 6.53
CA GLY A 147 8.32 5.56 6.15
C GLY A 147 6.92 5.10 6.58
N GLY A 148 5.90 5.83 6.16
CA GLY A 148 4.50 5.54 6.51
C GLY A 148 3.53 6.37 5.65
N SER A 149 2.22 6.11 5.83
CA SER A 149 1.59 5.27 6.86
C SER A 149 1.56 3.77 6.51
N SER A 150 1.80 3.34 5.27
CA SER A 150 1.87 1.93 4.85
C SER A 150 3.24 1.32 5.17
N SER A 151 3.67 1.43 6.44
CA SER A 151 5.01 1.04 6.91
C SER A 151 5.31 -0.44 6.66
N GLY A 152 4.44 -1.31 7.15
CA GLY A 152 4.58 -2.76 6.98
C GLY A 152 4.43 -3.18 5.52
N SER A 153 3.51 -2.54 4.75
CA SER A 153 3.27 -2.92 3.35
C SER A 153 4.50 -2.76 2.47
N ALA A 154 5.28 -1.69 2.64
CA ALA A 154 6.54 -1.51 1.92
C ALA A 154 7.64 -2.44 2.47
N ALA A 155 7.71 -2.59 3.81
CA ALA A 155 8.74 -3.40 4.45
C ALA A 155 8.64 -4.89 4.09
N VAL A 156 7.43 -5.48 3.98
CA VAL A 156 7.27 -6.88 3.60
C VAL A 156 7.75 -7.16 2.18
N ILE A 157 7.58 -6.22 1.25
CA ILE A 157 8.09 -6.35 -0.12
C ILE A 157 9.62 -6.27 -0.14
N ALA A 158 10.19 -5.24 0.52
CA ALA A 158 11.64 -5.03 0.57
C ALA A 158 12.40 -6.18 1.24
N SER A 159 11.76 -6.87 2.19
CA SER A 159 12.34 -8.04 2.89
C SER A 159 11.99 -9.38 2.26
N TYR A 160 11.27 -9.38 1.15
CA TYR A 160 10.79 -10.61 0.49
C TYR A 160 9.88 -11.46 1.39
N MET A 161 9.12 -10.85 2.29
CA MET A 161 8.11 -11.51 3.12
C MET A 161 6.74 -11.60 2.45
N ALA A 162 6.53 -10.91 1.32
CA ALA A 162 5.38 -11.01 0.46
C ALA A 162 5.76 -10.60 -0.97
N PRO A 163 5.11 -11.16 -2.02
CA PRO A 163 5.35 -10.74 -3.41
C PRO A 163 4.64 -9.43 -3.74
N LEU A 164 3.47 -9.21 -3.16
CA LEU A 164 2.57 -8.07 -3.39
C LEU A 164 1.97 -7.60 -2.07
N SER A 165 1.68 -6.31 -1.96
CA SER A 165 0.93 -5.79 -0.83
C SER A 165 0.03 -4.60 -1.19
N ILE A 166 -1.07 -4.46 -0.42
CA ILE A 166 -2.00 -3.35 -0.48
C ILE A 166 -1.59 -2.29 0.54
N GLY A 167 -1.67 -1.03 0.14
CA GLY A 167 -1.54 0.12 1.02
C GLY A 167 -2.55 1.22 0.72
N SER A 168 -2.37 2.36 1.37
CA SER A 168 -3.22 3.54 1.14
C SER A 168 -2.39 4.82 1.16
N GLN A 169 -2.90 5.86 0.53
CA GLN A 169 -2.30 7.18 0.56
C GLN A 169 -3.36 8.28 0.65
N THR A 170 -3.20 9.14 1.65
CA THR A 170 -3.92 10.41 1.80
C THR A 170 -2.99 11.58 1.48
N GLY A 171 -1.75 11.55 2.00
CA GLY A 171 -0.67 12.51 1.66
C GLY A 171 0.42 11.86 0.80
N GLY A 172 1.28 11.04 1.42
CA GLY A 172 2.42 10.37 0.77
C GLY A 172 2.57 8.90 1.13
N SER A 173 1.52 8.26 1.65
CA SER A 173 1.62 6.99 2.40
C SER A 173 1.77 5.72 1.54
N ILE A 174 1.90 5.82 0.22
CA ILE A 174 2.36 4.78 -0.70
C ILE A 174 3.75 5.13 -1.20
N ILE A 175 3.89 6.27 -1.87
CA ILE A 175 5.14 6.61 -2.57
C ILE A 175 6.30 6.87 -1.61
N ARG A 176 6.04 7.45 -0.42
CA ARG A 176 7.08 7.68 0.60
C ARG A 176 7.67 6.37 1.16
N PRO A 177 6.87 5.42 1.72
CA PRO A 177 7.45 4.16 2.19
C PRO A 177 8.03 3.31 1.05
N ALA A 178 7.48 3.36 -0.17
CA ALA A 178 8.09 2.71 -1.33
C ALA A 178 9.49 3.23 -1.61
N SER A 179 9.66 4.55 -1.64
CA SER A 179 10.96 5.21 -1.82
C SER A 179 11.95 4.86 -0.70
N TYR A 180 11.50 4.86 0.57
CA TYR A 180 12.35 4.57 1.72
C TYR A 180 12.82 3.11 1.76
N CYS A 181 11.99 2.19 1.26
CA CYS A 181 12.27 0.76 1.24
C CYS A 181 12.85 0.27 -0.10
N GLY A 182 13.02 1.14 -1.10
CA GLY A 182 13.56 0.77 -2.41
C GLY A 182 12.68 -0.23 -3.18
N VAL A 183 11.36 -0.08 -3.08
CA VAL A 183 10.36 -0.91 -3.78
C VAL A 183 9.49 -0.05 -4.69
N VAL A 184 8.75 -0.67 -5.60
CA VAL A 184 7.78 0.03 -6.43
C VAL A 184 6.48 0.22 -5.67
N GLY A 185 6.01 1.47 -5.58
CA GLY A 185 4.71 1.83 -5.02
C GLY A 185 3.86 2.54 -6.08
N TYR A 186 2.64 2.07 -6.28
CA TYR A 186 1.71 2.63 -7.24
C TYR A 186 0.46 3.19 -6.56
N LYS A 187 0.28 4.49 -6.68
CA LYS A 187 -0.96 5.19 -6.32
C LYS A 187 -1.74 5.52 -7.59
N PRO A 188 -2.85 4.86 -7.86
CA PRO A 188 -3.70 5.17 -9.02
C PRO A 188 -4.32 6.57 -8.88
N SER A 189 -4.94 7.05 -9.95
CA SER A 189 -5.78 8.24 -9.90
C SER A 189 -6.97 8.02 -8.96
N PHE A 190 -7.49 9.12 -8.40
CA PHE A 190 -8.64 9.09 -7.49
C PHE A 190 -9.83 8.42 -8.15
N GLY A 191 -10.50 7.53 -7.42
CA GLY A 191 -11.68 6.82 -7.89
C GLY A 191 -11.41 5.59 -8.78
N LEU A 192 -10.17 5.16 -8.99
CA LEU A 192 -9.92 3.92 -9.75
C LEU A 192 -10.05 2.66 -8.90
N ILE A 193 -9.71 2.71 -7.61
CA ILE A 193 -9.85 1.58 -6.67
C ILE A 193 -10.80 1.98 -5.55
N SER A 194 -11.78 1.14 -5.27
CA SER A 194 -12.77 1.36 -4.21
C SER A 194 -12.13 1.42 -2.82
N ARG A 195 -12.64 2.34 -1.99
CA ARG A 195 -12.29 2.52 -0.59
C ARG A 195 -13.34 1.96 0.36
N ASN A 196 -14.37 1.30 -0.18
CA ASN A 196 -15.42 0.68 0.61
C ASN A 196 -14.85 -0.38 1.57
N GLY A 197 -15.22 -0.32 2.85
CA GLY A 197 -14.71 -1.22 3.89
C GLY A 197 -13.29 -0.89 4.39
N VAL A 198 -12.76 0.29 4.06
CA VAL A 198 -11.44 0.76 4.51
C VAL A 198 -11.60 1.91 5.51
N LEU A 199 -10.68 2.01 6.49
CA LEU A 199 -10.66 3.14 7.41
C LEU A 199 -10.62 4.46 6.62
N LYS A 200 -11.60 5.31 6.84
CA LYS A 200 -11.69 6.63 6.22
C LYS A 200 -10.89 7.65 7.04
N THR A 201 -9.91 8.30 6.41
CA THR A 201 -9.17 9.42 6.99
C THR A 201 -9.55 10.75 6.32
N SER A 202 -9.75 10.76 5.00
CA SER A 202 -10.22 11.90 4.24
C SER A 202 -11.05 11.45 3.03
N GLU A 203 -12.28 11.91 2.91
CA GLU A 203 -13.17 11.59 1.78
C GLU A 203 -12.58 12.00 0.43
N LYS A 204 -11.85 13.11 0.41
CA LYS A 204 -11.35 13.73 -0.83
C LYS A 204 -9.92 13.32 -1.18
N LEU A 205 -9.15 12.83 -0.21
CA LEU A 205 -7.71 12.58 -0.39
C LEU A 205 -7.35 11.10 -0.35
N ASP A 206 -8.18 10.22 0.24
CA ASP A 206 -7.83 8.82 0.41
C ASP A 206 -7.81 8.06 -0.91
N HIS A 207 -6.72 7.32 -1.11
CA HIS A 207 -6.52 6.38 -2.21
C HIS A 207 -6.08 5.04 -1.65
N LEU A 208 -6.48 3.96 -2.31
CA LEU A 208 -5.79 2.69 -2.19
C LEU A 208 -4.75 2.54 -3.29
N GLY A 209 -3.74 1.74 -3.04
CA GLY A 209 -2.72 1.41 -4.00
C GLY A 209 -1.89 0.22 -3.55
N VAL A 210 -0.84 -0.07 -4.27
CA VAL A 210 -0.15 -1.35 -4.18
C VAL A 210 1.37 -1.18 -4.13
N PHE A 211 2.03 -2.23 -3.64
CA PHE A 211 3.50 -2.35 -3.64
C PHE A 211 3.89 -3.69 -4.27
N GLY A 212 5.01 -3.69 -4.96
CA GLY A 212 5.64 -4.85 -5.55
C GLY A 212 7.13 -4.62 -5.81
N LYS A 213 7.81 -5.64 -6.29
CA LYS A 213 9.24 -5.54 -6.63
C LYS A 213 9.46 -4.86 -7.98
N THR A 214 8.56 -5.09 -8.93
CA THR A 214 8.62 -4.54 -10.30
C THR A 214 7.32 -3.86 -10.69
N VAL A 215 7.34 -3.08 -11.76
CA VAL A 215 6.14 -2.46 -12.34
C VAL A 215 5.22 -3.52 -12.93
N GLU A 216 5.80 -4.58 -13.51
CA GLU A 216 5.07 -5.72 -14.04
C GLU A 216 4.27 -6.45 -12.94
N ASP A 217 4.91 -6.76 -11.80
CA ASP A 217 4.23 -7.40 -10.66
C ASP A 217 3.01 -6.60 -10.22
N ILE A 218 3.17 -5.27 -10.13
CA ILE A 218 2.09 -4.36 -9.77
C ILE A 218 0.97 -4.36 -10.80
N ALA A 219 1.29 -4.40 -12.09
CA ALA A 219 0.30 -4.38 -13.16
C ALA A 219 -0.66 -5.58 -13.10
N TYR A 220 -0.14 -6.77 -12.78
CA TYR A 220 -0.97 -7.96 -12.56
C TYR A 220 -1.98 -7.76 -11.44
N LEU A 221 -1.58 -7.16 -10.34
CA LEU A 221 -2.47 -6.92 -9.20
C LEU A 221 -3.48 -5.80 -9.50
N VAL A 222 -3.01 -4.64 -9.97
CA VAL A 222 -3.85 -3.44 -10.16
C VAL A 222 -4.94 -3.68 -11.20
N LYS A 223 -4.65 -4.46 -12.24
CA LYS A 223 -5.63 -4.84 -13.26
C LYS A 223 -6.90 -5.43 -12.64
N GLU A 224 -6.77 -6.24 -11.59
CA GLU A 224 -7.90 -6.93 -10.94
C GLU A 224 -8.62 -6.03 -9.91
N LEU A 225 -7.98 -4.93 -9.46
CA LEU A 225 -8.51 -4.05 -8.43
C LEU A 225 -9.25 -2.82 -8.98
N ILE A 226 -9.02 -2.44 -10.24
CA ILE A 226 -9.71 -1.31 -10.88
C ILE A 226 -11.11 -1.75 -11.29
N LYS A 227 -12.11 -1.34 -10.49
CA LYS A 227 -13.50 -1.67 -10.74
C LYS A 227 -14.45 -0.61 -10.17
N LYS A 228 -15.55 -0.33 -10.88
CA LYS A 228 -16.62 0.51 -10.36
C LYS A 228 -17.32 -0.21 -9.20
N ASP A 229 -17.42 0.49 -8.07
CA ASP A 229 -18.16 0.05 -6.88
C ASP A 229 -19.33 1.01 -6.61
N SER A 230 -20.54 0.49 -6.46
CA SER A 230 -21.72 1.29 -6.14
C SER A 230 -21.71 1.86 -4.71
N HIS A 231 -20.93 1.27 -3.80
CA HIS A 231 -20.81 1.70 -2.41
C HIS A 231 -19.69 2.73 -2.18
N ASP A 232 -18.82 2.96 -3.17
CA ASP A 232 -17.89 4.09 -3.18
C ASP A 232 -18.22 5.01 -4.37
N PRO A 233 -18.97 6.12 -4.14
CA PRO A 233 -19.42 7.01 -5.20
C PRO A 233 -18.28 7.72 -5.93
N ALA A 234 -17.07 7.73 -5.38
CA ALA A 234 -15.91 8.29 -6.05
C ALA A 234 -15.40 7.39 -7.20
N THR A 235 -15.75 6.09 -7.20
CA THR A 235 -15.25 5.19 -8.23
C THR A 235 -15.85 5.46 -9.61
N VAL A 236 -15.02 5.30 -10.64
CA VAL A 236 -15.39 5.52 -12.03
C VAL A 236 -15.23 4.24 -12.85
N TYR A 237 -15.93 4.16 -13.98
CA TYR A 237 -15.69 3.09 -14.95
C TYR A 237 -14.37 3.33 -15.67
N TYR A 238 -13.48 2.35 -15.63
CA TYR A 238 -12.21 2.38 -16.32
C TYR A 238 -11.82 0.96 -16.76
N SER A 239 -11.30 0.82 -17.98
CA SER A 239 -10.82 -0.47 -18.48
C SER A 239 -9.33 -0.64 -18.16
N SER A 240 -9.00 -1.66 -17.39
CA SER A 240 -7.62 -2.06 -17.05
C SER A 240 -7.11 -3.25 -17.87
N ASN A 241 -7.88 -3.75 -18.86
CA ASN A 241 -7.61 -4.99 -19.55
C ASN A 241 -6.21 -5.03 -20.22
N ASN A 242 -5.75 -3.92 -20.77
CA ASN A 242 -4.48 -3.83 -21.48
C ASN A 242 -3.29 -3.42 -20.59
N MET A 243 -3.46 -3.34 -19.27
CA MET A 243 -2.43 -2.78 -18.37
C MET A 243 -1.13 -3.58 -18.39
N VAL A 244 -1.21 -4.90 -18.27
CA VAL A 244 -0.02 -5.78 -18.30
C VAL A 244 0.68 -5.69 -19.64
N ASP A 245 -0.06 -5.75 -20.74
CA ASP A 245 0.50 -5.67 -22.11
C ASP A 245 1.15 -4.30 -22.35
N ALA A 246 0.56 -3.22 -21.85
CA ALA A 246 1.12 -1.88 -21.97
C ALA A 246 2.46 -1.76 -21.25
N VAL A 247 2.56 -2.32 -20.03
CA VAL A 247 3.81 -2.34 -19.27
C VAL A 247 4.88 -3.15 -19.98
N LYS A 248 4.55 -4.34 -20.51
CA LYS A 248 5.49 -5.20 -21.26
C LYS A 248 5.99 -4.58 -22.56
N LYS A 249 5.11 -3.86 -23.27
CA LYS A 249 5.49 -3.16 -24.51
C LYS A 249 6.35 -1.92 -24.24
N GLY A 250 6.32 -1.40 -23.03
CA GLY A 250 6.99 -0.15 -22.68
C GLY A 250 6.33 1.09 -23.32
N PRO A 251 6.95 2.26 -23.18
CA PRO A 251 6.41 3.51 -23.70
C PRO A 251 6.43 3.53 -25.23
N LEU A 252 5.35 4.05 -25.85
CA LEU A 252 5.24 4.18 -27.33
C LEU A 252 6.24 5.18 -27.91
N TYR A 253 6.69 6.13 -27.11
CA TYR A 253 7.65 7.18 -27.48
C TYR A 253 8.73 7.28 -26.41
N GLU A 254 9.91 7.79 -26.78
CA GLU A 254 10.95 8.10 -25.81
C GLU A 254 10.42 9.15 -24.81
N PRO A 255 10.36 8.83 -23.51
CA PRO A 255 9.75 9.73 -22.54
C PRO A 255 10.63 10.95 -22.30
N LYS A 256 9.99 12.13 -22.21
CA LYS A 256 10.61 13.35 -21.70
C LYS A 256 10.18 13.54 -20.25
N PHE A 257 11.14 13.87 -19.42
CA PHE A 257 10.94 14.04 -17.98
C PHE A 257 11.03 15.50 -17.58
N ILE A 258 10.32 15.88 -16.53
CA ILE A 258 10.49 17.16 -15.85
C ILE A 258 10.80 16.86 -14.39
N PHE A 259 11.89 17.43 -13.90
CA PHE A 259 12.25 17.39 -12.48
C PHE A 259 11.94 18.74 -11.84
N TYR A 260 10.98 18.78 -10.92
CA TYR A 260 10.65 20.00 -10.19
C TYR A 260 11.44 20.07 -8.87
N LYS A 261 12.23 21.15 -8.70
CA LYS A 261 12.81 21.52 -7.42
C LYS A 261 11.73 22.21 -6.59
N THR A 262 11.16 21.44 -5.65
CA THR A 262 10.15 21.97 -4.71
C THR A 262 10.82 22.89 -3.68
N GLU A 263 10.00 23.59 -2.87
CA GLU A 263 10.50 24.42 -1.77
C GLU A 263 11.41 23.66 -0.79
N PHE A 264 11.21 22.33 -0.66
CA PHE A 264 12.02 21.45 0.19
C PHE A 264 13.40 21.15 -0.40
N TRP A 265 13.68 21.45 -1.67
CA TRP A 265 14.99 21.22 -2.30
C TRP A 265 16.15 21.84 -1.53
N LYS A 266 15.91 22.99 -0.87
CA LYS A 266 16.93 23.68 -0.08
C LYS A 266 17.23 23.00 1.26
N SER A 267 16.31 22.21 1.78
CA SER A 267 16.37 21.56 3.10
C SER A 267 16.69 20.08 3.07
N ILE A 268 16.79 19.45 1.89
CA ILE A 268 17.20 18.05 1.79
C ILE A 268 18.68 17.88 2.16
N ASP A 269 19.02 16.74 2.75
CA ASP A 269 20.41 16.43 3.12
C ASP A 269 21.31 16.30 1.88
N LYS A 270 22.62 16.46 2.10
CA LYS A 270 23.61 16.47 1.03
C LYS A 270 23.62 15.17 0.21
N LYS A 271 23.52 14.00 0.86
CA LYS A 271 23.56 12.69 0.18
C LYS A 271 22.33 12.49 -0.71
N SER A 272 21.14 12.84 -0.22
CA SER A 272 19.92 12.81 -1.01
C SER A 272 19.99 13.75 -2.21
N LYS A 273 20.55 14.95 -2.03
CA LYS A 273 20.75 15.90 -3.12
C LYS A 273 21.69 15.36 -4.20
N GLU A 274 22.84 14.82 -3.80
CA GLU A 274 23.80 14.18 -4.70
C GLU A 274 23.18 13.02 -5.48
N ALA A 275 22.35 12.20 -4.81
CA ALA A 275 21.64 11.09 -5.46
C ALA A 275 20.64 11.59 -6.52
N PHE A 276 19.86 12.63 -6.22
CA PHE A 276 18.96 13.24 -7.21
C PHE A 276 19.73 13.88 -8.37
N GLU A 277 20.82 14.58 -8.12
CA GLU A 277 21.65 15.18 -9.16
C GLU A 277 22.29 14.12 -10.07
N TYR A 278 22.73 12.98 -9.50
CA TYR A 278 23.20 11.84 -10.27
C TYR A 278 22.09 11.23 -11.14
N PHE A 279 20.91 11.03 -10.55
CA PHE A 279 19.73 10.53 -11.26
C PHE A 279 19.36 11.45 -12.44
N ILE A 280 19.27 12.77 -12.23
CA ILE A 280 18.98 13.74 -13.28
C ILE A 280 20.00 13.64 -14.43
N LYS A 281 21.30 13.58 -14.10
CA LYS A 281 22.36 13.45 -15.10
C LYS A 281 22.26 12.17 -15.94
N SER A 282 21.72 11.08 -15.40
CA SER A 282 21.57 9.82 -16.11
C SER A 282 20.60 9.89 -17.31
N PHE A 283 19.61 10.81 -17.27
CA PHE A 283 18.65 11.03 -18.37
C PHE A 283 19.19 11.95 -19.47
N LYS A 284 20.39 12.50 -19.34
CA LYS A 284 21.03 13.38 -20.34
C LYS A 284 20.09 14.52 -20.78
N LYS A 285 19.76 14.57 -22.11
CA LYS A 285 18.87 15.58 -22.69
C LYS A 285 17.37 15.32 -22.53
N ASN A 286 16.99 14.15 -21.98
CA ASN A 286 15.58 13.76 -21.87
C ASN A 286 14.92 14.24 -20.58
N ILE A 287 15.60 15.07 -19.79
CA ILE A 287 15.06 15.63 -18.55
C ILE A 287 15.29 17.15 -18.50
N GLU A 288 14.24 17.86 -18.18
CA GLU A 288 14.29 19.30 -17.89
C GLU A 288 14.19 19.51 -16.37
N VAL A 289 14.90 20.50 -15.86
CA VAL A 289 14.88 20.85 -14.42
C VAL A 289 14.26 22.22 -14.27
N HIS A 290 13.17 22.30 -13.50
CA HIS A 290 12.42 23.52 -13.24
C HIS A 290 12.21 23.74 -11.74
N ASP A 291 12.04 24.99 -11.34
CA ASP A 291 11.48 25.32 -10.04
C ASP A 291 9.96 25.11 -10.05
N THR A 292 9.40 24.79 -8.89
CA THR A 292 7.95 24.61 -8.78
C THR A 292 7.22 25.92 -9.11
N PRO A 293 6.21 25.90 -10.01
CA PRO A 293 5.45 27.09 -10.36
C PRO A 293 4.82 27.77 -9.14
N SER A 294 4.77 29.11 -9.16
CA SER A 294 4.31 29.92 -8.02
C SER A 294 2.90 29.60 -7.52
N TYR A 295 2.02 29.11 -8.39
CA TYR A 295 0.65 28.74 -8.02
C TYR A 295 0.58 27.47 -7.16
N PHE A 296 1.67 26.71 -7.02
CA PHE A 296 1.76 25.60 -6.07
C PHE A 296 2.20 26.01 -4.67
N LYS A 297 2.56 27.28 -4.44
CA LYS A 297 3.13 27.77 -3.17
C LYS A 297 2.31 27.38 -1.94
N ASP A 298 0.99 27.40 -2.03
CA ASP A 298 0.09 27.16 -0.90
C ASP A 298 -0.48 25.72 -0.88
N ILE A 299 -0.04 24.83 -1.78
CA ILE A 299 -0.63 23.48 -1.93
C ILE A 299 -0.53 22.66 -0.62
N HIS A 300 0.57 22.80 0.12
CA HIS A 300 0.74 22.11 1.39
C HIS A 300 -0.23 22.61 2.46
N LYS A 301 -0.47 23.92 2.49
CA LYS A 301 -1.44 24.54 3.39
C LYS A 301 -2.85 24.05 3.08
N TYR A 302 -3.25 24.02 1.81
CA TYR A 302 -4.56 23.54 1.40
C TYR A 302 -4.74 22.06 1.71
N HIS A 303 -3.73 21.24 1.39
CA HIS A 303 -3.74 19.82 1.75
C HIS A 303 -3.90 19.63 3.26
N GLN A 304 -3.18 20.38 4.09
CA GLN A 304 -3.23 20.28 5.54
C GLN A 304 -4.63 20.66 6.08
N ILE A 305 -5.23 21.76 5.59
CA ILE A 305 -6.57 22.20 6.01
C ILE A 305 -7.59 21.09 5.71
N ILE A 306 -7.61 20.54 4.51
CA ILE A 306 -8.53 19.46 4.12
C ILE A 306 -8.30 18.24 5.02
N TYR A 307 -7.05 17.80 5.14
CA TYR A 307 -6.74 16.57 5.86
C TYR A 307 -7.06 16.68 7.35
N GLU A 308 -6.63 17.74 8.05
CA GLU A 308 -6.89 17.93 9.48
C GLU A 308 -8.39 18.11 9.76
N SER A 309 -9.13 18.80 8.89
CA SER A 309 -10.59 18.95 9.01
C SER A 309 -11.29 17.60 8.87
N ASP A 310 -10.90 16.79 7.90
CA ASP A 310 -11.45 15.45 7.71
C ASP A 310 -11.11 14.52 8.89
N LEU A 311 -9.89 14.57 9.43
CA LEU A 311 -9.51 13.84 10.64
C LEU A 311 -10.36 14.27 11.85
N ALA A 312 -10.60 15.58 12.00
CA ALA A 312 -11.41 16.10 13.09
C ALA A 312 -12.87 15.62 13.01
N ASN A 313 -13.41 15.49 11.81
CA ASN A 313 -14.74 14.94 11.56
C ASN A 313 -14.78 13.42 11.80
N ASN A 314 -13.91 12.67 11.12
CA ASN A 314 -13.95 11.20 11.09
C ASN A 314 -13.55 10.56 12.43
N PHE A 315 -12.70 11.22 13.23
CA PHE A 315 -12.23 10.72 14.52
C PHE A 315 -12.73 11.53 15.72
N SER A 316 -13.82 12.28 15.55
CA SER A 316 -14.41 13.09 16.64
C SER A 316 -14.77 12.26 17.87
N ASP A 317 -15.35 11.07 17.66
CA ASP A 317 -15.72 10.15 18.74
C ASP A 317 -14.51 9.57 19.45
N TYR A 318 -13.45 9.25 18.73
CA TYR A 318 -12.19 8.78 19.33
C TYR A 318 -11.55 9.88 20.16
N TYR A 319 -11.56 11.12 19.68
CA TYR A 319 -11.04 12.25 20.42
C TYR A 319 -11.87 12.57 21.68
N LYS A 320 -13.19 12.45 21.60
CA LYS A 320 -14.10 12.69 22.73
C LYS A 320 -13.97 11.61 23.81
N ASN A 321 -13.99 10.33 23.40
CA ASN A 321 -14.16 9.21 24.32
C ASN A 321 -12.84 8.50 24.68
N TYR A 322 -11.79 8.64 23.86
CA TYR A 322 -10.53 7.88 24.00
C TYR A 322 -9.29 8.75 23.82
N LYS A 323 -9.35 10.04 24.11
CA LYS A 323 -8.27 11.00 23.87
C LYS A 323 -6.93 10.55 24.45
N SER A 324 -6.91 9.97 25.65
CA SER A 324 -5.70 9.47 26.31
C SER A 324 -5.04 8.28 25.59
N LYS A 325 -5.77 7.57 24.73
CA LYS A 325 -5.27 6.46 23.92
C LYS A 325 -4.76 6.89 22.53
N LEU A 326 -4.97 8.16 22.16
CA LEU A 326 -4.44 8.73 20.92
C LEU A 326 -3.05 9.31 21.15
N SER A 327 -2.17 9.17 20.17
CA SER A 327 -0.87 9.85 20.20
C SER A 327 -1.03 11.37 20.25
N LYS A 328 -0.01 12.07 20.76
CA LYS A 328 -0.02 13.54 20.80
C LYS A 328 -0.13 14.15 19.40
N ILE A 329 0.48 13.49 18.41
CA ILE A 329 0.42 13.90 16.99
C ILE A 329 -1.02 13.86 16.47
N MET A 330 -1.74 12.77 16.73
CA MET A 330 -3.16 12.63 16.34
C MET A 330 -4.06 13.61 17.09
N GLN A 331 -3.85 13.77 18.41
CA GLN A 331 -4.60 14.75 19.19
C GLN A 331 -4.45 16.17 18.66
N ASN A 332 -3.24 16.57 18.28
CA ASN A 332 -2.97 17.90 17.74
C ASN A 332 -3.61 18.08 16.36
N ALA A 333 -3.54 17.09 15.48
CA ALA A 333 -4.16 17.15 14.15
C ALA A 333 -5.68 17.34 14.26
N ILE A 334 -6.35 16.55 15.11
CA ILE A 334 -7.80 16.69 15.36
C ILE A 334 -8.13 18.05 15.98
N ALA A 335 -7.33 18.52 16.94
CA ALA A 335 -7.54 19.82 17.56
C ALA A 335 -7.36 21.00 16.60
N ASN A 336 -6.42 20.89 15.67
CA ASN A 336 -6.21 21.88 14.59
C ASN A 336 -7.36 21.86 13.61
N GLY A 337 -7.75 20.66 13.14
CA GLY A 337 -8.86 20.50 12.18
C GLY A 337 -10.18 21.11 12.67
N ARG A 338 -10.42 21.10 13.99
CA ARG A 338 -11.59 21.76 14.60
C ARG A 338 -11.57 23.28 14.55
N LYS A 339 -10.42 23.89 14.27
CA LYS A 339 -10.29 25.36 14.16
C LYS A 339 -10.50 25.87 12.75
N HIS A 340 -10.41 25.01 11.73
CA HIS A 340 -10.62 25.39 10.35
C HIS A 340 -12.10 25.70 10.11
N THR A 341 -12.34 26.79 9.41
CA THR A 341 -13.69 27.21 9.05
C THR A 341 -14.14 26.52 7.74
N ALA A 342 -15.46 26.44 7.53
CA ALA A 342 -16.01 25.93 6.27
C ALA A 342 -15.53 26.74 5.04
N LYS A 343 -15.20 28.03 5.22
CA LYS A 343 -14.67 28.89 4.15
C LYS A 343 -13.22 28.52 3.78
N GLU A 344 -12.41 28.08 4.76
CA GLU A 344 -11.03 27.65 4.52
C GLU A 344 -10.99 26.27 3.87
N TYR A 345 -11.91 25.36 4.27
CA TYR A 345 -12.08 24.02 3.70
C TYR A 345 -12.67 24.07 2.28
#